data_efad3951a53e17ae082c54ea0e2576b5
#
_entry.id   efad3951a53e17ae082c54ea0e2576b5
#
_cell.length_a   1.000
_cell.length_b   1.000
_cell.length_c   1.000
_cell.angle_alpha   90.00
_cell.angle_beta   90.00
_cell.angle_gamma   90.00
#
_symmetry.space_group_name_H-M   'P 1'
#
loop_
_entity.id
_entity.type
_entity.pdbx_description
1 polymer ?
#
loop_
_entity_poly.entity_id
_entity_poly.type
_entity_poly.pdbx_seq_one_letter_code
_entity_poly.pdbx_strand_id
1 'polypeptide(L)'
;MESFSTRLTYPPLGERPREVFRHLVEAFLTSGEPVGSRTLSQRLPLTLSPASIRNVMADLESMGLLYAPHTSAGRVPTEKGLRLFVDGLLEVGDLEPQERGIIEARMSGSGQRLEDVLTQATTALSGLSRCAGLVVTAKQEAALLKHVEFVHVGPGKALVIMVSGDGQVENRIIDIPPGLPGSALVEASNYLNARLTGRTIDAARTEILAELESERAMLDSLTAKVVAEGLATMAGPGGADDKVLIVRGTSHLLDSVEAQADIERIRTLFDDIERKADLIRLLELAKAGDGVSIFIGSENRLFSLSGSSIVAAPYANAAGKIVGVIGVLGPTRLNYGRIIPMVDHTAKVIGRLLG
;
A
#
# COMPACT_ATOMS: atom_id res chain seq x y z
N MET A 1 21.02 -8.51 10.51
CA MET A 1 20.65 -8.16 9.13
C MET A 1 20.26 -9.48 8.46
N GLU A 2 19.11 -10.00 8.81
CA GLU A 2 18.57 -11.25 8.26
C GLU A 2 17.61 -10.89 7.15
N SER A 3 17.96 -11.30 5.93
CA SER A 3 17.10 -11.16 4.76
C SER A 3 15.87 -12.05 4.95
N PHE A 4 14.69 -11.46 5.16
CA PHE A 4 13.39 -12.12 5.29
C PHE A 4 12.86 -12.65 3.94
N SER A 5 13.72 -13.05 3.04
CA SER A 5 13.36 -13.95 1.95
C SER A 5 13.57 -15.38 2.45
N THR A 6 12.67 -15.88 3.29
CA THR A 6 12.57 -17.31 3.54
C THR A 6 12.10 -17.94 2.22
N ARG A 7 13.04 -18.25 1.33
CA ARG A 7 12.78 -19.20 0.23
C ARG A 7 12.43 -20.51 0.92
N LEU A 8 11.14 -20.78 1.01
CA LEU A 8 10.66 -22.09 1.45
C LEU A 8 11.30 -23.10 0.52
N THR A 9 12.24 -23.92 1.06
CA THR A 9 12.90 -24.98 0.29
C THR A 9 11.87 -26.08 0.11
N TYR A 10 11.14 -26.03 -0.99
CA TYR A 10 10.21 -27.09 -1.35
C TYR A 10 11.00 -28.30 -1.87
N PRO A 11 10.60 -29.54 -1.53
CA PRO A 11 11.18 -30.70 -2.18
C PRO A 11 10.96 -30.56 -3.70
N PRO A 12 11.98 -30.86 -4.51
CA PRO A 12 11.88 -30.72 -5.96
C PRO A 12 10.76 -31.65 -6.45
N LEU A 13 9.73 -31.03 -7.04
CA LEU A 13 8.69 -31.76 -7.73
C LEU A 13 9.30 -32.38 -9.00
N GLY A 14 9.07 -33.68 -9.22
CA GLY A 14 9.38 -34.29 -10.52
C GLY A 14 8.60 -33.60 -11.65
N GLU A 15 9.03 -33.78 -12.88
CA GLU A 15 8.48 -33.11 -14.07
C GLU A 15 6.95 -33.28 -14.18
N ARG A 16 6.44 -34.51 -14.03
CA ARG A 16 4.99 -34.80 -14.13
C ARG A 16 4.16 -34.15 -13.02
N PRO A 17 4.48 -34.29 -11.72
CA PRO A 17 3.79 -33.57 -10.65
C PRO A 17 3.83 -32.06 -10.85
N ARG A 18 4.94 -31.51 -11.33
CA ARG A 18 5.11 -30.08 -11.61
C ARG A 18 4.13 -29.60 -12.68
N GLU A 19 4.01 -30.29 -13.79
CA GLU A 19 3.08 -29.96 -14.86
C GLU A 19 1.62 -30.09 -14.45
N VAL A 20 1.27 -31.19 -13.76
CA VAL A 20 -0.10 -31.37 -13.23
C VAL A 20 -0.45 -30.26 -12.26
N PHE A 21 0.46 -29.91 -11.37
CA PHE A 21 0.27 -28.85 -10.38
C PHE A 21 0.11 -27.49 -11.04
N ARG A 22 0.99 -27.13 -11.99
CA ARG A 22 0.92 -25.87 -12.73
C ARG A 22 -0.44 -25.70 -13.40
N HIS A 23 -0.87 -26.66 -14.20
CA HIS A 23 -2.14 -26.59 -14.90
C HIS A 23 -3.36 -26.61 -13.95
N LEU A 24 -3.25 -27.29 -12.80
CA LEU A 24 -4.30 -27.27 -11.80
C LEU A 24 -4.45 -25.85 -11.22
N VAL A 25 -3.35 -25.22 -10.83
CA VAL A 25 -3.38 -23.85 -10.28
C VAL A 25 -3.89 -22.87 -11.33
N GLU A 26 -3.41 -22.92 -12.57
CA GLU A 26 -3.88 -22.06 -13.67
C GLU A 26 -5.40 -22.22 -13.91
N ALA A 27 -5.89 -23.47 -13.92
CA ALA A 27 -7.31 -23.74 -14.06
C ALA A 27 -8.13 -23.20 -12.91
N PHE A 28 -7.63 -23.33 -11.67
CA PHE A 28 -8.26 -22.78 -10.47
C PHE A 28 -8.29 -21.25 -10.48
N LEU A 29 -7.18 -20.60 -10.79
CA LEU A 29 -7.11 -19.14 -10.87
C LEU A 29 -8.07 -18.56 -11.92
N THR A 30 -8.36 -19.32 -12.98
CA THR A 30 -9.27 -18.92 -14.05
C THR A 30 -10.73 -19.13 -13.68
N SER A 31 -11.07 -20.30 -13.08
CA SER A 31 -12.48 -20.69 -12.84
C SER A 31 -12.97 -20.34 -11.43
N GLY A 32 -12.08 -20.30 -10.43
CA GLY A 32 -12.44 -20.25 -9.02
C GLY A 32 -12.98 -21.56 -8.45
N GLU A 33 -13.16 -22.58 -9.28
CA GLU A 33 -13.80 -23.85 -8.92
C GLU A 33 -12.77 -24.95 -8.63
N PRO A 34 -13.07 -25.91 -7.73
CA PRO A 34 -12.21 -27.07 -7.51
C PRO A 34 -11.95 -27.85 -8.80
N VAL A 35 -10.70 -28.13 -9.09
CA VAL A 35 -10.29 -28.73 -10.36
C VAL A 35 -10.26 -30.26 -10.28
N GLY A 36 -11.04 -30.92 -11.14
CA GLY A 36 -11.13 -32.38 -11.21
C GLY A 36 -10.07 -33.01 -12.14
N SER A 37 -9.70 -34.27 -11.86
CA SER A 37 -8.73 -35.01 -12.69
C SER A 37 -9.16 -35.20 -14.16
N ARG A 38 -10.47 -35.27 -14.42
CA ARG A 38 -11.01 -35.34 -15.80
C ARG A 38 -10.81 -34.03 -16.56
N THR A 39 -11.06 -32.90 -15.89
CA THR A 39 -10.84 -31.57 -16.48
C THR A 39 -9.37 -31.35 -16.82
N LEU A 40 -8.46 -31.78 -15.92
CA LEU A 40 -7.03 -31.69 -16.16
C LEU A 40 -6.56 -32.59 -17.30
N SER A 41 -7.08 -33.82 -17.44
CA SER A 41 -6.67 -34.73 -18.51
C SER A 41 -6.98 -34.19 -19.90
N GLN A 42 -7.95 -33.26 -20.04
CA GLN A 42 -8.30 -32.61 -21.29
C GLN A 42 -7.45 -31.37 -21.60
N ARG A 43 -6.81 -30.78 -20.58
CA ARG A 43 -6.03 -29.54 -20.71
C ARG A 43 -4.52 -29.78 -20.75
N LEU A 44 -4.07 -30.89 -20.17
CA LEU A 44 -2.64 -31.21 -20.11
C LEU A 44 -2.12 -31.58 -21.50
N PRO A 45 -0.94 -31.05 -21.90
CA PRO A 45 -0.27 -31.46 -23.13
C PRO A 45 0.25 -32.92 -23.07
N LEU A 46 0.31 -33.49 -21.86
CA LEU A 46 0.75 -34.85 -21.56
C LEU A 46 -0.44 -35.80 -21.61
N THR A 47 -0.31 -36.93 -22.29
CA THR A 47 -1.31 -38.01 -22.36
C THR A 47 -1.33 -38.77 -21.03
N LEU A 48 -1.96 -38.19 -20.02
CA LEU A 48 -2.15 -38.82 -18.70
C LEU A 48 -3.59 -39.26 -18.50
N SER A 49 -3.79 -40.48 -18.00
CA SER A 49 -5.12 -40.95 -17.63
C SER A 49 -5.65 -40.17 -16.42
N PRO A 50 -6.98 -39.97 -16.30
CA PRO A 50 -7.56 -39.36 -15.10
C PRO A 50 -7.19 -40.04 -13.79
N ALA A 51 -6.91 -41.36 -13.82
CA ALA A 51 -6.46 -42.13 -12.68
C ALA A 51 -5.02 -41.75 -12.26
N SER A 52 -4.12 -41.63 -13.23
CA SER A 52 -2.74 -41.16 -12.97
C SER A 52 -2.71 -39.75 -12.43
N ILE A 53 -3.53 -38.84 -12.98
CA ILE A 53 -3.64 -37.48 -12.48
C ILE A 53 -4.16 -37.48 -11.03
N ARG A 54 -5.16 -38.31 -10.70
CA ARG A 54 -5.68 -38.41 -9.34
C ARG A 54 -4.61 -38.84 -8.34
N ASN A 55 -3.75 -39.78 -8.70
CA ASN A 55 -2.64 -40.20 -7.85
C ASN A 55 -1.67 -39.02 -7.60
N VAL A 56 -1.27 -38.31 -8.66
CA VAL A 56 -0.42 -37.10 -8.52
C VAL A 56 -1.09 -36.04 -7.64
N MET A 57 -2.40 -35.81 -7.80
CA MET A 57 -3.14 -34.86 -6.95
C MET A 57 -3.14 -35.30 -5.47
N ALA A 58 -3.24 -36.61 -5.19
CA ALA A 58 -3.15 -37.14 -3.83
C ALA A 58 -1.74 -36.95 -3.21
N ASP A 59 -0.69 -37.15 -4.01
CA ASP A 59 0.68 -36.89 -3.58
C ASP A 59 0.88 -35.39 -3.25
N LEU A 60 0.41 -34.50 -4.11
CA LEU A 60 0.47 -33.04 -3.89
C LEU A 60 -0.36 -32.61 -2.66
N GLU A 61 -1.47 -33.27 -2.41
CA GLU A 61 -2.29 -33.05 -1.21
C GLU A 61 -1.53 -33.50 0.05
N SER A 62 -0.87 -34.65 0.02
CA SER A 62 -0.02 -35.13 1.14
C SER A 62 1.14 -34.19 1.45
N MET A 63 1.64 -33.45 0.45
CA MET A 63 2.66 -32.40 0.60
C MET A 63 2.07 -31.08 1.13
N GLY A 64 0.75 -30.98 1.29
CA GLY A 64 0.04 -29.78 1.72
C GLY A 64 0.01 -28.66 0.67
N LEU A 65 0.17 -28.99 -0.62
CA LEU A 65 0.09 -28.05 -1.73
C LEU A 65 -1.32 -27.91 -2.28
N LEU A 66 -2.13 -28.97 -2.10
CA LEU A 66 -3.54 -29.01 -2.49
C LEU A 66 -4.39 -29.44 -1.30
N TYR A 67 -5.70 -29.19 -1.40
CA TYR A 67 -6.69 -29.77 -0.47
C TYR A 67 -8.01 -30.03 -1.21
N ALA A 68 -8.87 -30.86 -0.62
CA ALA A 68 -10.23 -31.12 -1.09
C ALA A 68 -11.21 -30.32 -0.23
N PRO A 69 -11.98 -29.36 -0.78
CA PRO A 69 -13.03 -28.68 0.00
C PRO A 69 -14.10 -29.65 0.50
N HIS A 70 -14.45 -30.65 -0.32
CA HIS A 70 -15.41 -31.71 0.00
C HIS A 70 -14.93 -33.06 -0.59
N THR A 71 -15.41 -34.16 -0.04
CA THR A 71 -14.99 -35.53 -0.39
C THR A 71 -15.12 -35.86 -1.88
N SER A 72 -16.14 -35.30 -2.58
CA SER A 72 -16.39 -35.50 -4.01
C SER A 72 -15.92 -34.35 -4.89
N ALA A 73 -15.37 -33.28 -4.31
CA ALA A 73 -14.86 -32.13 -5.03
C ALA A 73 -13.52 -32.45 -5.71
N GLY A 74 -13.15 -31.62 -6.71
CA GLY A 74 -11.80 -31.55 -7.22
C GLY A 74 -10.79 -31.14 -6.12
N ARG A 75 -9.65 -30.63 -6.54
CA ARG A 75 -8.62 -30.09 -5.62
C ARG A 75 -8.48 -28.58 -5.85
N VAL A 76 -8.14 -27.90 -4.77
CA VAL A 76 -7.89 -26.46 -4.70
C VAL A 76 -6.46 -26.26 -4.15
N PRO A 77 -5.67 -25.33 -4.66
CA PRO A 77 -4.36 -25.03 -4.09
C PRO A 77 -4.50 -24.41 -2.68
N THR A 78 -3.61 -24.80 -1.79
CA THR A 78 -3.42 -24.11 -0.51
C THR A 78 -2.65 -22.81 -0.70
N GLU A 79 -2.58 -21.93 0.31
CA GLU A 79 -1.71 -20.74 0.27
C GLU A 79 -0.24 -21.14 -0.01
N LYS A 80 0.23 -22.21 0.64
CA LYS A 80 1.55 -22.81 0.38
C LYS A 80 1.71 -23.26 -1.08
N GLY A 81 0.66 -23.86 -1.67
CA GLY A 81 0.63 -24.24 -3.07
C GLY A 81 0.69 -23.01 -3.99
N LEU A 82 -0.11 -21.99 -3.73
CA LEU A 82 -0.08 -20.74 -4.49
C LEU A 82 1.30 -20.07 -4.42
N ARG A 83 1.96 -20.07 -3.25
CA ARG A 83 3.32 -19.56 -3.09
C ARG A 83 4.31 -20.32 -3.96
N LEU A 84 4.30 -21.66 -3.91
CA LEU A 84 5.16 -22.49 -4.76
C LEU A 84 4.93 -22.20 -6.25
N PHE A 85 3.66 -22.04 -6.66
CA PHE A 85 3.33 -21.70 -8.04
C PHE A 85 3.90 -20.35 -8.45
N VAL A 86 3.68 -19.32 -7.64
CA VAL A 86 4.15 -17.96 -7.94
C VAL A 86 5.68 -17.88 -7.98
N ASP A 87 6.38 -18.54 -7.05
CA ASP A 87 7.84 -18.45 -6.94
C ASP A 87 8.59 -19.32 -7.95
N GLY A 88 7.99 -20.40 -8.45
CA GLY A 88 8.72 -21.38 -9.20
C GLY A 88 8.10 -21.89 -10.51
N LEU A 89 6.83 -21.60 -10.76
CA LEU A 89 6.10 -22.18 -11.90
C LEU A 89 5.38 -21.14 -12.75
N LEU A 90 5.16 -19.94 -12.20
CA LEU A 90 4.46 -18.87 -12.90
C LEU A 90 5.33 -18.31 -14.03
N GLU A 91 4.79 -18.34 -15.24
CA GLU A 91 5.35 -17.61 -16.35
C GLU A 91 4.72 -16.21 -16.38
N VAL A 92 5.52 -15.19 -16.05
CA VAL A 92 5.08 -13.80 -16.10
C VAL A 92 5.22 -13.31 -17.55
N GLY A 93 4.08 -12.99 -18.15
CA GLY A 93 4.02 -12.42 -19.49
C GLY A 93 4.31 -10.92 -19.52
N ASP A 94 4.35 -10.34 -20.70
CA ASP A 94 4.39 -8.89 -20.87
C ASP A 94 3.01 -8.28 -20.69
N LEU A 95 2.98 -7.02 -20.27
CA LEU A 95 1.77 -6.22 -20.17
C LEU A 95 1.24 -5.93 -21.60
N GLU A 96 -0.07 -6.13 -21.81
CA GLU A 96 -0.68 -5.86 -23.10
C GLU A 96 -0.55 -4.38 -23.49
N PRO A 97 -0.34 -4.08 -24.80
CA PRO A 97 -0.15 -2.69 -25.26
C PRO A 97 -1.31 -1.76 -24.90
N GLN A 98 -2.55 -2.27 -24.87
CA GLN A 98 -3.72 -1.50 -24.47
C GLN A 98 -3.69 -1.14 -22.99
N GLU A 99 -3.33 -2.09 -22.12
CA GLU A 99 -3.24 -1.87 -20.66
C GLU A 99 -2.13 -0.88 -20.35
N ARG A 100 -0.98 -0.99 -21.03
CA ARG A 100 0.13 -0.03 -20.94
C ARG A 100 -0.33 1.36 -21.32
N GLY A 101 -1.02 1.50 -22.45
CA GLY A 101 -1.55 2.79 -22.93
C GLY A 101 -2.53 3.42 -21.94
N ILE A 102 -3.42 2.64 -21.31
CA ILE A 102 -4.37 3.14 -20.30
C ILE A 102 -3.63 3.67 -19.06
N ILE A 103 -2.63 2.94 -18.57
CA ILE A 103 -1.83 3.35 -17.41
C ILE A 103 -1.11 4.65 -17.71
N GLU A 104 -0.40 4.72 -18.85
CA GLU A 104 0.38 5.91 -19.23
C GLU A 104 -0.50 7.13 -19.51
N ALA A 105 -1.62 6.95 -20.23
CA ALA A 105 -2.53 8.05 -20.55
C ALA A 105 -3.17 8.68 -19.32
N ARG A 106 -3.52 7.90 -18.29
CA ARG A 106 -4.10 8.44 -17.06
C ARG A 106 -3.12 9.24 -16.22
N MET A 107 -1.84 8.94 -16.32
CA MET A 107 -0.78 9.63 -15.57
C MET A 107 -0.11 10.76 -16.38
N SER A 108 -0.49 10.92 -17.65
CA SER A 108 0.06 11.96 -18.54
C SER A 108 -0.65 13.30 -18.31
N GLY A 109 -0.08 14.13 -17.45
CA GLY A 109 -0.54 15.51 -17.24
C GLY A 109 0.62 16.36 -16.71
N SER A 110 0.96 17.45 -17.43
CA SER A 110 1.97 18.39 -16.92
C SER A 110 1.36 19.25 -15.79
N GLY A 111 2.12 19.46 -14.72
CA GLY A 111 1.73 20.33 -13.60
C GLY A 111 0.79 19.69 -12.56
N GLN A 112 0.60 18.38 -12.60
CA GLN A 112 -0.20 17.68 -11.58
C GLN A 112 0.59 17.54 -10.26
N ARG A 113 -0.14 17.58 -9.14
CA ARG A 113 0.43 17.26 -7.84
C ARG A 113 0.75 15.75 -7.77
N LEU A 114 1.81 15.39 -7.07
CA LEU A 114 2.19 13.98 -6.86
C LEU A 114 1.02 13.13 -6.34
N GLU A 115 0.25 13.66 -5.40
CA GLU A 115 -0.90 12.97 -4.82
C GLU A 115 -1.99 12.67 -5.85
N ASP A 116 -2.23 13.59 -6.81
CA ASP A 116 -3.18 13.39 -7.91
C ASP A 116 -2.69 12.29 -8.87
N VAL A 117 -1.39 12.29 -9.20
CA VAL A 117 -0.76 11.25 -10.03
C VAL A 117 -0.88 9.89 -9.36
N LEU A 118 -0.56 9.80 -8.06
CA LEU A 118 -0.67 8.56 -7.29
C LEU A 118 -2.12 8.07 -7.19
N THR A 119 -3.07 8.99 -7.02
CA THR A 119 -4.51 8.68 -7.01
C THR A 119 -4.97 8.13 -8.37
N GLN A 120 -4.54 8.75 -9.47
CA GLN A 120 -4.86 8.29 -10.83
C GLN A 120 -4.24 6.95 -11.16
N ALA A 121 -2.97 6.72 -10.77
CA ALA A 121 -2.27 5.47 -10.92
C ALA A 121 -2.99 4.33 -10.16
N THR A 122 -3.36 4.60 -8.90
CA THR A 122 -4.08 3.65 -8.05
C THR A 122 -5.46 3.32 -8.63
N THR A 123 -6.16 4.32 -9.17
CA THR A 123 -7.46 4.15 -9.84
C THR A 123 -7.32 3.34 -11.13
N ALA A 124 -6.27 3.60 -11.93
CA ALA A 124 -6.00 2.83 -13.15
C ALA A 124 -5.74 1.35 -12.84
N LEU A 125 -4.86 1.08 -11.87
CA LEU A 125 -4.57 -0.28 -11.40
C LEU A 125 -5.82 -0.99 -10.91
N SER A 126 -6.62 -0.32 -10.08
CA SER A 126 -7.86 -0.90 -9.57
C SER A 126 -8.83 -1.28 -10.69
N GLY A 127 -9.05 -0.40 -11.66
CA GLY A 127 -9.95 -0.65 -12.79
C GLY A 127 -9.49 -1.80 -13.69
N LEU A 128 -8.19 -1.88 -13.98
CA LEU A 128 -7.61 -2.91 -14.85
C LEU A 128 -7.51 -4.28 -14.15
N SER A 129 -7.10 -4.31 -12.88
CA SER A 129 -6.94 -5.54 -12.11
C SER A 129 -8.24 -6.08 -11.54
N ARG A 130 -9.30 -5.25 -11.44
CA ARG A 130 -10.52 -5.50 -10.65
C ARG A 130 -10.23 -5.84 -9.20
N CYS A 131 -9.25 -5.15 -8.63
CA CYS A 131 -8.81 -5.27 -7.24
C CYS A 131 -8.83 -3.90 -6.56
N ALA A 132 -8.68 -3.84 -5.25
CA ALA A 132 -8.42 -2.57 -4.60
C ALA A 132 -6.98 -2.12 -4.90
N GLY A 133 -6.82 -0.94 -5.47
CA GLY A 133 -5.52 -0.32 -5.69
C GLY A 133 -5.02 0.33 -4.41
N LEU A 134 -3.72 0.21 -4.14
CA LEU A 134 -3.05 0.69 -2.94
C LEU A 134 -1.81 1.50 -3.33
N VAL A 135 -1.57 2.62 -2.68
CA VAL A 135 -0.26 3.27 -2.73
C VAL A 135 0.11 3.82 -1.35
N VAL A 136 1.35 3.57 -0.94
CA VAL A 136 1.98 4.21 0.21
C VAL A 136 3.09 5.10 -0.29
N THR A 137 3.05 6.35 0.11
CA THR A 137 4.11 7.32 -0.15
C THR A 137 4.55 7.94 1.17
N ALA A 138 5.82 8.34 1.26
CA ALA A 138 6.21 9.25 2.32
C ALA A 138 5.39 10.54 2.14
N LYS A 139 4.91 11.11 3.23
CA LYS A 139 4.42 12.47 3.20
C LYS A 139 5.56 13.31 2.61
N GLN A 140 5.25 14.13 1.63
CA GLN A 140 6.26 14.97 0.99
C GLN A 140 7.06 15.66 2.10
N GLU A 141 8.40 15.57 2.07
CA GLU A 141 9.28 16.21 3.07
C GLU A 141 8.72 17.60 3.32
N ALA A 142 8.49 17.92 4.59
CA ALA A 142 7.75 19.10 4.98
C ALA A 142 8.28 20.30 4.17
N ALA A 143 7.42 20.82 3.31
CA ALA A 143 7.80 21.90 2.41
C ALA A 143 8.39 23.04 3.27
N LEU A 144 9.46 23.68 2.80
CA LEU A 144 10.03 24.83 3.49
C LEU A 144 8.90 25.84 3.73
N LEU A 145 8.69 26.21 4.98
CA LEU A 145 7.67 27.20 5.29
C LEU A 145 8.09 28.58 4.80
N LYS A 146 7.14 29.24 4.18
CA LYS A 146 7.30 30.63 3.73
C LYS A 146 6.63 31.60 4.71
N HIS A 147 5.49 31.21 5.28
CA HIS A 147 4.74 32.05 6.18
C HIS A 147 3.79 31.23 7.08
N VAL A 148 3.63 31.71 8.33
CA VAL A 148 2.67 31.19 9.31
C VAL A 148 1.86 32.35 9.86
N GLU A 149 0.54 32.19 9.97
CA GLU A 149 -0.35 33.20 10.52
C GLU A 149 -1.33 32.55 11.50
N PHE A 150 -1.57 33.21 12.65
CA PHE A 150 -2.62 32.83 13.60
C PHE A 150 -3.76 33.82 13.50
N VAL A 151 -4.97 33.32 13.28
CA VAL A 151 -6.17 34.13 13.14
C VAL A 151 -7.20 33.71 14.18
N HIS A 152 -7.70 34.65 14.98
CA HIS A 152 -8.75 34.37 15.96
C HIS A 152 -10.06 34.04 15.24
N VAL A 153 -10.65 32.86 15.53
CA VAL A 153 -11.89 32.40 14.86
C VAL A 153 -13.07 32.21 15.82
N GLY A 154 -12.84 32.28 17.12
CA GLY A 154 -13.90 32.15 18.12
C GLY A 154 -13.36 32.03 19.54
N PRO A 155 -14.23 31.98 20.56
CA PRO A 155 -13.82 31.87 21.97
C PRO A 155 -12.91 30.64 22.16
N GLY A 156 -11.68 30.88 22.59
CA GLY A 156 -10.71 29.81 22.87
C GLY A 156 -10.18 29.07 21.64
N LYS A 157 -10.37 29.61 20.40
CA LYS A 157 -9.93 28.97 19.16
C LYS A 157 -9.23 29.93 18.21
N ALA A 158 -8.15 29.47 17.60
CA ALA A 158 -7.47 30.16 16.51
C ALA A 158 -7.29 29.24 15.31
N LEU A 159 -7.23 29.83 14.13
CA LEU A 159 -6.85 29.16 12.89
C LEU A 159 -5.36 29.41 12.66
N VAL A 160 -4.58 28.37 12.47
CA VAL A 160 -3.20 28.43 11.98
C VAL A 160 -3.22 28.28 10.47
N ILE A 161 -2.72 29.26 9.76
CA ILE A 161 -2.56 29.24 8.31
C ILE A 161 -1.06 29.09 8.03
N MET A 162 -0.71 28.07 7.26
CA MET A 162 0.67 27.79 6.84
C MET A 162 0.78 27.94 5.33
N VAL A 163 1.76 28.69 4.88
CA VAL A 163 2.10 28.83 3.45
C VAL A 163 3.46 28.22 3.22
N SER A 164 3.53 27.22 2.36
CA SER A 164 4.76 26.56 1.96
C SER A 164 5.48 27.31 0.82
N GLY A 165 6.76 27.02 0.62
CA GLY A 165 7.59 27.65 -0.41
C GLY A 165 7.07 27.40 -1.85
N ASP A 166 6.38 26.29 -2.08
CA ASP A 166 5.68 25.93 -3.32
C ASP A 166 4.32 26.63 -3.50
N GLY A 167 3.91 27.47 -2.53
CA GLY A 167 2.65 28.22 -2.55
C GLY A 167 1.43 27.44 -2.05
N GLN A 168 1.60 26.26 -1.49
CA GLN A 168 0.50 25.54 -0.86
C GLN A 168 0.07 26.24 0.42
N VAL A 169 -1.24 26.24 0.70
CA VAL A 169 -1.82 26.81 1.92
C VAL A 169 -2.53 25.69 2.68
N GLU A 170 -2.04 25.41 3.88
CA GLU A 170 -2.72 24.53 4.84
C GLU A 170 -3.31 25.37 5.95
N ASN A 171 -4.44 24.92 6.51
CA ASN A 171 -5.03 25.54 7.69
C ASN A 171 -5.47 24.49 8.71
N ARG A 172 -5.34 24.82 10.01
CA ARG A 172 -5.73 23.96 11.11
C ARG A 172 -6.29 24.80 12.26
N ILE A 173 -7.28 24.27 12.99
CA ILE A 173 -7.83 24.91 14.18
C ILE A 173 -7.05 24.43 15.38
N ILE A 174 -6.63 25.38 16.24
CA ILE A 174 -5.99 25.08 17.53
C ILE A 174 -6.81 25.65 18.69
N ASP A 175 -6.68 25.06 19.86
CA ASP A 175 -7.20 25.59 21.10
C ASP A 175 -6.23 26.62 21.68
N ILE A 176 -6.75 27.78 22.07
CA ILE A 176 -5.97 28.88 22.66
C ILE A 176 -6.56 29.24 24.05
N PRO A 177 -5.74 29.79 24.95
CA PRO A 177 -6.24 30.24 26.24
C PRO A 177 -7.39 31.23 26.09
N PRO A 178 -8.47 31.10 26.90
CA PRO A 178 -9.57 32.07 26.87
C PRO A 178 -9.10 33.46 27.25
N GLY A 179 -9.58 34.48 26.53
CA GLY A 179 -9.21 35.88 26.80
C GLY A 179 -7.83 36.29 26.25
N LEU A 180 -7.22 35.45 25.41
CA LEU A 180 -5.96 35.80 24.75
C LEU A 180 -6.13 37.05 23.87
N PRO A 181 -5.30 38.12 24.05
CA PRO A 181 -5.38 39.30 23.21
C PRO A 181 -4.91 38.98 21.78
N GLY A 182 -5.51 39.64 20.78
CA GLY A 182 -5.10 39.46 19.37
C GLY A 182 -3.63 39.79 19.11
N SER A 183 -3.03 40.70 19.92
CA SER A 183 -1.59 41.00 19.83
C SER A 183 -0.69 39.78 20.12
N ALA A 184 -1.11 38.86 21.00
CA ALA A 184 -0.37 37.65 21.32
C ALA A 184 -0.33 36.67 20.13
N LEU A 185 -1.41 36.62 19.31
CA LEU A 185 -1.43 35.84 18.09
C LEU A 185 -0.48 36.41 17.03
N VAL A 186 -0.45 37.73 16.89
CA VAL A 186 0.48 38.41 15.99
C VAL A 186 1.95 38.18 16.43
N GLU A 187 2.20 38.27 17.73
CA GLU A 187 3.53 38.01 18.28
C GLU A 187 3.98 36.57 18.07
N ALA A 188 3.07 35.61 18.28
CA ALA A 188 3.32 34.19 17.97
C ALA A 188 3.61 33.95 16.48
N SER A 189 2.84 34.59 15.60
CA SER A 189 3.09 34.53 14.14
C SER A 189 4.47 35.07 13.80
N ASN A 190 4.82 36.25 14.31
CA ASN A 190 6.12 36.88 14.07
C ASN A 190 7.28 36.03 14.59
N TYR A 191 7.14 35.48 15.78
CA TYR A 191 8.13 34.62 16.39
C TYR A 191 8.40 33.37 15.55
N LEU A 192 7.33 32.66 15.11
CA LEU A 192 7.46 31.48 14.27
C LEU A 192 8.00 31.82 12.88
N ASN A 193 7.52 32.88 12.25
CA ASN A 193 8.03 33.31 10.95
C ASN A 193 9.52 33.58 10.95
N ALA A 194 10.04 34.22 11.99
CA ALA A 194 11.48 34.49 12.13
C ALA A 194 12.34 33.22 12.21
N ARG A 195 11.78 32.08 12.65
CA ARG A 195 12.50 30.81 12.88
C ARG A 195 12.19 29.73 11.86
N LEU A 196 11.02 29.76 11.28
CA LEU A 196 10.52 28.71 10.35
C LEU A 196 10.72 29.09 8.87
N THR A 197 10.80 30.38 8.53
CA THR A 197 10.95 30.77 7.12
C THR A 197 12.18 30.16 6.47
N GLY A 198 11.99 29.41 5.39
CA GLY A 198 13.07 28.71 4.68
C GLY A 198 13.56 27.43 5.37
N ARG A 199 12.87 26.96 6.40
CA ARG A 199 13.16 25.71 7.13
C ARG A 199 11.94 24.80 7.14
N THR A 200 12.15 23.52 7.39
CA THR A 200 11.06 22.59 7.66
C THR A 200 10.61 22.72 9.12
N ILE A 201 9.36 22.42 9.40
CA ILE A 201 8.81 22.43 10.78
C ILE A 201 9.63 21.51 11.67
N ASP A 202 9.97 20.31 11.20
CA ASP A 202 10.70 19.30 11.99
C ASP A 202 12.11 19.76 12.32
N ALA A 203 12.81 20.40 11.36
CA ALA A 203 14.16 20.91 11.58
C ALA A 203 14.22 22.03 12.62
N ALA A 204 13.19 22.85 12.72
CA ALA A 204 13.16 23.99 13.65
C ALA A 204 12.45 23.67 14.99
N ARG A 205 11.59 22.65 15.01
CA ARG A 205 10.75 22.32 16.17
C ARG A 205 11.54 22.08 17.46
N THR A 206 12.55 21.24 17.39
CA THR A 206 13.37 20.88 18.57
C THR A 206 14.05 22.11 19.16
N GLU A 207 14.57 22.99 18.32
CA GLU A 207 15.23 24.22 18.72
C GLU A 207 14.25 25.22 19.36
N ILE A 208 13.09 25.42 18.72
CA ILE A 208 12.05 26.33 19.24
C ILE A 208 11.51 25.84 20.58
N LEU A 209 11.22 24.52 20.71
CA LEU A 209 10.75 23.98 21.99
C LEU A 209 11.80 24.13 23.11
N ALA A 210 13.08 23.91 22.80
CA ALA A 210 14.17 24.13 23.75
C ALA A 210 14.33 25.61 24.13
N GLU A 211 14.11 26.54 23.20
CA GLU A 211 14.08 28.00 23.51
C GLU A 211 12.93 28.36 24.44
N LEU A 212 11.72 27.80 24.19
CA LEU A 212 10.55 28.06 25.04
C LEU A 212 10.74 27.49 26.46
N GLU A 213 11.30 26.28 26.59
CA GLU A 213 11.56 25.65 27.90
C GLU A 213 12.65 26.37 28.71
N SER A 214 13.65 26.93 28.01
CA SER A 214 14.77 27.62 28.65
C SER A 214 14.48 29.10 29.02
N GLU A 215 13.24 29.57 28.86
CA GLU A 215 12.83 30.97 29.03
C GLU A 215 13.67 31.99 28.23
N ARG A 216 14.42 31.53 27.23
CA ARG A 216 15.20 32.40 26.35
C ARG A 216 14.33 33.07 25.27
N ALA A 217 13.13 32.57 25.06
CA ALA A 217 12.14 33.23 24.23
C ALA A 217 11.62 34.46 24.98
N MET A 218 11.79 35.63 24.38
CA MET A 218 11.25 36.90 24.94
C MET A 218 9.74 36.99 24.68
N LEU A 219 9.01 35.92 25.07
CA LEU A 219 7.58 35.79 24.91
C LEU A 219 6.91 35.73 26.28
N ASP A 220 5.72 36.33 26.43
CA ASP A 220 4.94 36.07 27.61
C ASP A 220 4.43 34.61 27.65
N SER A 221 4.01 34.15 28.82
CA SER A 221 3.59 32.76 29.03
C SER A 221 2.37 32.34 28.21
N LEU A 222 1.54 33.27 27.77
CA LEU A 222 0.36 33.01 26.96
C LEU A 222 0.74 32.86 25.49
N THR A 223 1.59 33.75 24.99
CA THR A 223 2.14 33.69 23.64
C THR A 223 2.99 32.42 23.44
N ALA A 224 3.82 32.05 24.44
CA ALA A 224 4.58 30.82 24.43
C ALA A 224 3.71 29.55 24.29
N LYS A 225 2.55 29.51 24.97
CA LYS A 225 1.57 28.42 24.84
C LYS A 225 0.99 28.35 23.42
N VAL A 226 0.66 29.48 22.81
CA VAL A 226 0.14 29.52 21.43
C VAL A 226 1.20 28.99 20.45
N VAL A 227 2.46 29.39 20.63
CA VAL A 227 3.57 28.89 19.80
C VAL A 227 3.74 27.38 19.95
N ALA A 228 3.74 26.86 21.18
CA ALA A 228 3.87 25.44 21.47
C ALA A 228 2.72 24.61 20.86
N GLU A 229 1.46 25.10 21.05
CA GLU A 229 0.27 24.45 20.50
C GLU A 229 0.25 24.50 18.96
N GLY A 230 0.62 25.66 18.41
CA GLY A 230 0.78 25.82 16.97
C GLY A 230 1.80 24.83 16.39
N LEU A 231 2.99 24.73 16.99
CA LEU A 231 4.03 23.78 16.57
C LEU A 231 3.57 22.31 16.68
N ALA A 232 2.90 21.95 17.77
CA ALA A 232 2.37 20.61 17.96
C ALA A 232 1.35 20.27 16.87
N THR A 233 0.46 21.21 16.55
CA THR A 233 -0.57 21.05 15.53
C THR A 233 0.02 21.05 14.12
N MET A 234 1.02 21.89 13.83
CA MET A 234 1.71 21.96 12.53
C MET A 234 2.49 20.70 12.24
N ALA A 235 3.18 20.13 13.24
CA ALA A 235 3.90 18.86 13.10
C ALA A 235 2.96 17.65 12.91
N GLY A 236 1.66 17.80 13.14
CA GLY A 236 0.70 16.70 13.13
C GLY A 236 0.79 15.83 14.40
N PRO A 237 -0.03 14.81 14.57
CA PRO A 237 0.14 13.84 15.64
C PRO A 237 1.50 13.18 15.46
N GLY A 238 2.47 13.59 16.26
CA GLY A 238 3.83 13.08 16.25
C GLY A 238 3.88 11.61 16.60
N GLY A 239 3.99 10.78 15.60
CA GLY A 239 4.15 9.35 15.66
C GLY A 239 4.71 8.90 14.33
N ALA A 240 5.37 7.77 14.27
CA ALA A 240 6.09 7.17 13.16
C ALA A 240 5.36 7.03 11.79
N ASP A 241 4.30 7.80 11.54
CA ASP A 241 3.41 7.74 10.40
C ASP A 241 3.42 9.03 9.54
N ASP A 242 4.61 9.40 9.08
CA ASP A 242 4.75 10.40 8.02
C ASP A 242 4.42 9.82 6.63
N LYS A 243 3.43 8.90 6.58
CA LYS A 243 3.08 8.18 5.37
C LYS A 243 1.62 8.35 5.02
N VAL A 244 1.38 8.58 3.75
CA VAL A 244 0.03 8.65 3.17
C VAL A 244 -0.28 7.32 2.53
N LEU A 245 -1.37 6.69 2.95
CA LEU A 245 -1.96 5.53 2.30
C LEU A 245 -3.17 5.98 1.48
N ILE A 246 -3.11 5.76 0.18
CA ILE A 246 -4.25 5.97 -0.73
C ILE A 246 -4.79 4.60 -1.13
N VAL A 247 -6.09 4.40 -0.96
CA VAL A 247 -6.81 3.18 -1.38
C VAL A 247 -7.91 3.58 -2.34
N ARG A 248 -8.05 2.83 -3.46
CA ARG A 248 -9.09 3.06 -4.47
C ARG A 248 -9.70 1.74 -4.92
N GLY A 249 -10.99 1.78 -5.26
CA GLY A 249 -11.71 0.63 -5.81
C GLY A 249 -11.93 -0.53 -4.84
N THR A 250 -12.13 -0.25 -3.57
CA THR A 250 -12.46 -1.26 -2.55
C THR A 250 -13.75 -2.02 -2.87
N SER A 251 -14.67 -1.43 -3.67
CA SER A 251 -15.87 -2.12 -4.18
C SER A 251 -15.56 -3.40 -4.96
N HIS A 252 -14.43 -3.45 -5.67
CA HIS A 252 -14.03 -4.66 -6.41
C HIS A 252 -13.75 -5.87 -5.50
N LEU A 253 -13.48 -5.64 -4.21
CA LEU A 253 -13.32 -6.73 -3.24
C LEU A 253 -14.65 -7.46 -2.98
N LEU A 254 -15.78 -6.81 -3.26
CA LEU A 254 -17.12 -7.36 -3.11
C LEU A 254 -17.61 -8.13 -4.36
N ASP A 255 -16.92 -7.97 -5.49
CA ASP A 255 -17.34 -8.56 -6.76
C ASP A 255 -17.03 -10.07 -6.86
N SER A 256 -16.21 -10.61 -5.93
CA SER A 256 -15.86 -12.03 -5.95
C SER A 256 -16.99 -12.90 -5.36
N VAL A 257 -17.17 -14.09 -5.92
CA VAL A 257 -18.14 -15.09 -5.43
C VAL A 257 -17.83 -15.50 -3.98
N GLU A 258 -16.55 -15.56 -3.62
CA GLU A 258 -16.12 -15.86 -2.26
C GLU A 258 -16.45 -14.74 -1.28
N ALA A 259 -16.41 -13.48 -1.72
CA ALA A 259 -16.83 -12.34 -0.93
C ALA A 259 -18.32 -12.42 -0.58
N GLN A 260 -19.15 -12.87 -1.54
CA GLN A 260 -20.59 -13.05 -1.32
C GLN A 260 -20.88 -14.24 -0.40
N ALA A 261 -20.03 -15.26 -0.37
CA ALA A 261 -20.17 -16.43 0.48
C ALA A 261 -19.69 -16.24 1.92
N ASP A 262 -18.79 -15.25 2.18
CA ASP A 262 -18.18 -15.04 3.49
C ASP A 262 -18.11 -13.55 3.85
N ILE A 263 -19.23 -13.01 4.29
CA ILE A 263 -19.40 -11.60 4.70
C ILE A 263 -18.48 -11.23 5.87
N GLU A 264 -18.23 -12.15 6.81
CA GLU A 264 -17.36 -11.89 7.96
C GLU A 264 -15.90 -11.69 7.54
N ARG A 265 -15.43 -12.43 6.55
CA ARG A 265 -14.10 -12.22 5.96
C ARG A 265 -13.97 -10.85 5.32
N ILE A 266 -14.97 -10.46 4.55
CA ILE A 266 -15.01 -9.14 3.91
C ILE A 266 -15.00 -8.04 4.97
N ARG A 267 -15.80 -8.18 6.02
CA ARG A 267 -15.81 -7.23 7.13
C ARG A 267 -14.43 -7.10 7.78
N THR A 268 -13.80 -8.23 8.11
CA THR A 268 -12.43 -8.24 8.66
C THR A 268 -11.45 -7.56 7.72
N LEU A 269 -11.55 -7.80 6.41
CA LEU A 269 -10.68 -7.16 5.43
C LEU A 269 -10.86 -5.63 5.37
N PHE A 270 -12.11 -5.14 5.47
CA PHE A 270 -12.37 -3.69 5.53
C PHE A 270 -11.85 -3.09 6.83
N ASP A 271 -12.06 -3.75 7.97
CA ASP A 271 -11.52 -3.34 9.27
C ASP A 271 -9.98 -3.26 9.23
N ASP A 272 -9.32 -4.21 8.56
CA ASP A 272 -7.87 -4.22 8.37
C ASP A 272 -7.40 -3.08 7.44
N ILE A 273 -8.14 -2.76 6.39
CA ILE A 273 -7.85 -1.61 5.50
C ILE A 273 -8.01 -0.29 6.27
N GLU A 274 -8.99 -0.19 7.16
CA GLU A 274 -9.19 0.98 8.01
C GLU A 274 -8.06 1.15 9.03
N ARG A 275 -7.45 0.06 9.51
CA ARG A 275 -6.24 0.05 10.34
C ARG A 275 -4.98 0.31 9.52
N LYS A 276 -4.91 1.48 8.90
CA LYS A 276 -3.87 1.90 7.95
C LYS A 276 -2.43 1.53 8.35
N ALA A 277 -2.12 1.53 9.64
CA ALA A 277 -0.77 1.29 10.17
C ALA A 277 -0.21 -0.09 9.79
N ASP A 278 -1.02 -1.15 9.90
CA ASP A 278 -0.57 -2.52 9.61
C ASP A 278 -0.38 -2.73 8.09
N LEU A 279 -1.27 -2.14 7.28
CA LEU A 279 -1.16 -2.17 5.83
C LEU A 279 0.07 -1.38 5.34
N ILE A 280 0.35 -0.22 5.94
CA ILE A 280 1.56 0.56 5.67
C ILE A 280 2.81 -0.26 5.99
N ARG A 281 2.86 -0.92 7.16
CA ARG A 281 3.98 -1.78 7.54
C ARG A 281 4.21 -2.92 6.56
N LEU A 282 3.13 -3.58 6.12
CA LEU A 282 3.22 -4.64 5.12
C LEU A 282 3.79 -4.14 3.80
N LEU A 283 3.27 -3.02 3.30
CA LEU A 283 3.75 -2.42 2.05
C LEU A 283 5.20 -1.94 2.17
N GLU A 284 5.65 -1.57 3.36
CA GLU A 284 7.05 -1.23 3.61
C GLU A 284 8.01 -2.41 3.51
N LEU A 285 7.55 -3.63 3.83
CA LEU A 285 8.36 -4.81 3.57
C LEU A 285 8.65 -4.98 2.07
N ALA A 286 7.76 -4.52 1.19
CA ALA A 286 7.99 -4.52 -0.25
C ALA A 286 9.09 -3.54 -0.69
N LYS A 287 9.43 -2.50 0.12
CA LYS A 287 10.54 -1.59 -0.19
C LYS A 287 11.91 -2.26 -0.11
N ALA A 288 12.05 -3.28 0.71
CA ALA A 288 13.32 -3.99 0.90
C ALA A 288 13.61 -5.01 -0.20
N GLY A 289 12.64 -5.32 -1.07
CA GLY A 289 12.76 -6.28 -2.16
C GLY A 289 13.20 -5.62 -3.47
N ASP A 290 13.94 -6.37 -4.28
CA ASP A 290 14.24 -5.99 -5.66
C ASP A 290 13.04 -6.37 -6.54
N GLY A 291 12.19 -5.40 -6.89
CA GLY A 291 11.06 -5.59 -7.79
C GLY A 291 9.73 -5.87 -7.08
N VAL A 292 8.86 -6.67 -7.71
CA VAL A 292 7.51 -6.95 -7.23
C VAL A 292 7.52 -7.92 -6.06
N SER A 293 6.89 -7.53 -4.96
CA SER A 293 6.66 -8.38 -3.79
C SER A 293 5.22 -8.88 -3.77
N ILE A 294 5.03 -10.15 -3.40
CA ILE A 294 3.73 -10.79 -3.36
C ILE A 294 3.51 -11.40 -1.98
N PHE A 295 2.37 -11.06 -1.37
CA PHE A 295 1.94 -11.59 -0.07
C PHE A 295 0.64 -12.36 -0.29
N ILE A 296 0.61 -13.65 0.11
CA ILE A 296 -0.53 -14.55 -0.13
C ILE A 296 -1.10 -15.00 1.20
N GLY A 297 -2.39 -14.70 1.44
CA GLY A 297 -3.11 -15.17 2.61
C GLY A 297 -2.46 -14.79 3.94
N SER A 298 -2.36 -15.76 4.84
CA SER A 298 -1.87 -15.59 6.21
C SER A 298 -0.34 -15.64 6.37
N GLU A 299 0.44 -15.58 5.28
CA GLU A 299 1.92 -15.63 5.34
C GLU A 299 2.51 -14.50 6.17
N ASN A 300 1.83 -13.37 6.20
CA ASN A 300 2.25 -12.23 7.01
C ASN A 300 1.35 -12.03 8.22
N ARG A 301 1.93 -12.17 9.42
CA ARG A 301 1.21 -12.00 10.69
C ARG A 301 0.80 -10.55 11.00
N LEU A 302 1.37 -9.57 10.28
CA LEU A 302 1.07 -8.15 10.48
C LEU A 302 -0.28 -7.75 9.92
N PHE A 303 -0.80 -8.52 8.96
CA PHE A 303 -2.07 -8.27 8.32
C PHE A 303 -2.80 -9.59 8.16
N SER A 304 -4.01 -9.68 8.69
CA SER A 304 -4.82 -10.90 8.60
C SER A 304 -5.43 -11.02 7.20
N LEU A 305 -4.59 -11.26 6.20
CA LEU A 305 -5.01 -11.40 4.80
C LEU A 305 -5.79 -12.70 4.55
N SER A 306 -6.49 -13.22 5.54
CA SER A 306 -7.26 -14.46 5.39
C SER A 306 -8.09 -14.45 4.10
N GLY A 307 -7.64 -15.20 3.08
CA GLY A 307 -8.26 -15.28 1.76
C GLY A 307 -7.99 -14.09 0.82
N SER A 308 -7.03 -13.23 1.13
CA SER A 308 -6.63 -12.11 0.27
C SER A 308 -5.15 -12.16 -0.06
N SER A 309 -4.73 -11.49 -1.12
CA SER A 309 -3.34 -11.34 -1.51
C SER A 309 -3.03 -9.91 -1.89
N ILE A 310 -1.78 -9.50 -1.65
CA ILE A 310 -1.23 -8.21 -2.10
C ILE A 310 -0.12 -8.47 -3.11
N VAL A 311 -0.15 -7.73 -4.21
CA VAL A 311 0.94 -7.63 -5.19
C VAL A 311 1.40 -6.18 -5.19
N ALA A 312 2.65 -5.91 -4.82
CA ALA A 312 3.16 -4.56 -4.62
C ALA A 312 4.56 -4.39 -5.21
N ALA A 313 4.86 -3.20 -5.72
CA ALA A 313 6.16 -2.82 -6.24
C ALA A 313 6.62 -1.48 -5.68
N PRO A 314 7.89 -1.34 -5.30
CA PRO A 314 8.47 -0.06 -4.94
C PRO A 314 8.61 0.84 -6.16
N TYR A 315 8.45 2.14 -5.99
CA TYR A 315 8.79 3.14 -7.00
C TYR A 315 9.81 4.12 -6.45
N ALA A 316 10.74 4.53 -7.32
CA ALA A 316 11.88 5.36 -6.96
C ALA A 316 11.84 6.68 -7.75
N ASN A 317 12.46 7.73 -7.20
CA ASN A 317 12.69 8.99 -7.92
C ASN A 317 13.90 8.85 -8.88
N ALA A 318 14.23 9.92 -9.63
CA ALA A 318 15.35 9.96 -10.56
C ALA A 318 16.72 9.67 -9.91
N ALA A 319 16.87 9.94 -8.61
CA ALA A 319 18.07 9.61 -7.86
C ALA A 319 18.16 8.12 -7.46
N GLY A 320 17.18 7.29 -7.87
CA GLY A 320 17.12 5.87 -7.48
C GLY A 320 16.69 5.63 -6.03
N LYS A 321 16.29 6.67 -5.28
CA LYS A 321 15.77 6.53 -3.91
C LYS A 321 14.32 6.06 -3.96
N ILE A 322 14.02 4.94 -3.29
CA ILE A 322 12.65 4.44 -3.15
C ILE A 322 11.86 5.44 -2.29
N VAL A 323 10.79 6.01 -2.88
CA VAL A 323 9.93 7.02 -2.24
C VAL A 323 8.56 6.48 -1.84
N GLY A 324 8.18 5.33 -2.38
CA GLY A 324 6.91 4.71 -2.01
C GLY A 324 6.73 3.31 -2.59
N VAL A 325 5.54 2.76 -2.38
CA VAL A 325 5.12 1.44 -2.87
C VAL A 325 3.73 1.56 -3.45
N ILE A 326 3.51 0.99 -4.62
CA ILE A 326 2.18 0.87 -5.24
C ILE A 326 1.83 -0.61 -5.42
N GLY A 327 0.55 -0.94 -5.32
CA GLY A 327 0.12 -2.33 -5.46
C GLY A 327 -1.38 -2.49 -5.57
N VAL A 328 -1.80 -3.73 -5.52
CA VAL A 328 -3.20 -4.14 -5.50
C VAL A 328 -3.46 -5.16 -4.39
N LEU A 329 -4.65 -5.09 -3.82
CA LEU A 329 -5.19 -6.04 -2.86
C LEU A 329 -6.43 -6.70 -3.48
N GLY A 330 -6.45 -8.02 -3.50
CA GLY A 330 -7.55 -8.81 -4.02
C GLY A 330 -7.64 -10.20 -3.38
N PRO A 331 -8.53 -11.08 -3.85
CA PRO A 331 -8.63 -12.46 -3.36
C PRO A 331 -7.33 -13.24 -3.63
N THR A 332 -7.09 -14.33 -2.90
CA THR A 332 -5.88 -15.18 -3.14
C THR A 332 -5.82 -15.76 -4.56
N ARG A 333 -6.94 -15.85 -5.27
CA ARG A 333 -7.02 -16.29 -6.67
C ARG A 333 -6.82 -15.17 -7.69
N LEU A 334 -5.78 -14.36 -7.49
CA LEU A 334 -5.41 -13.33 -8.46
C LEU A 334 -4.82 -13.96 -9.74
N ASN A 335 -5.05 -13.34 -10.87
CA ASN A 335 -4.27 -13.64 -12.08
C ASN A 335 -2.89 -13.00 -11.95
N TYR A 336 -2.01 -13.66 -11.18
CA TYR A 336 -0.66 -13.15 -10.86
C TYR A 336 0.15 -12.86 -12.12
N GLY A 337 0.05 -13.72 -13.15
CA GLY A 337 0.78 -13.55 -14.42
C GLY A 337 0.46 -12.23 -15.13
N ARG A 338 -0.77 -11.72 -14.99
CA ARG A 338 -1.22 -10.44 -15.55
C ARG A 338 -0.99 -9.27 -14.59
N ILE A 339 -1.20 -9.48 -13.30
CA ILE A 339 -1.14 -8.40 -12.30
C ILE A 339 0.29 -7.98 -11.99
N ILE A 340 1.24 -8.91 -11.94
CA ILE A 340 2.64 -8.61 -11.67
C ILE A 340 3.20 -7.59 -12.67
N PRO A 341 3.15 -7.80 -14.00
CA PRO A 341 3.67 -6.83 -14.94
C PRO A 341 2.90 -5.50 -14.93
N MET A 342 1.62 -5.51 -14.60
CA MET A 342 0.80 -4.30 -14.48
C MET A 342 1.26 -3.43 -13.31
N VAL A 343 1.50 -4.02 -12.14
CA VAL A 343 1.99 -3.32 -10.94
C VAL A 343 3.41 -2.81 -11.17
N ASP A 344 4.29 -3.64 -11.72
CA ASP A 344 5.67 -3.29 -12.04
C ASP A 344 5.76 -2.11 -13.03
N HIS A 345 4.97 -2.20 -14.12
CA HIS A 345 4.93 -1.12 -15.12
C HIS A 345 4.43 0.20 -14.50
N THR A 346 3.37 0.14 -13.69
CA THR A 346 2.82 1.34 -13.03
C THR A 346 3.85 1.98 -12.09
N ALA A 347 4.56 1.17 -11.30
CA ALA A 347 5.64 1.65 -10.43
C ALA A 347 6.75 2.36 -11.25
N LYS A 348 7.16 1.78 -12.38
CA LYS A 348 8.15 2.37 -13.28
C LYS A 348 7.67 3.67 -13.94
N VAL A 349 6.37 3.77 -14.30
CA VAL A 349 5.79 5.01 -14.85
C VAL A 349 5.80 6.12 -13.81
N ILE A 350 5.36 5.82 -12.57
CA ILE A 350 5.43 6.78 -11.45
C ILE A 350 6.88 7.25 -11.25
N GLY A 351 7.84 6.32 -11.22
CA GLY A 351 9.25 6.66 -11.06
C GLY A 351 9.77 7.63 -12.13
N ARG A 352 9.37 7.46 -13.39
CA ARG A 352 9.73 8.36 -14.50
C ARG A 352 9.10 9.75 -14.36
N LEU A 353 7.93 9.86 -13.74
CA LEU A 353 7.26 11.15 -13.53
C LEU A 353 7.81 11.92 -12.33
N LEU A 354 8.49 11.23 -11.41
CA LEU A 354 9.12 11.82 -10.23
C LEU A 354 10.55 12.33 -10.50
N GLY A 355 11.03 12.15 -11.68
CA GLY A 355 12.37 12.51 -12.05
C GLY A 355 12.60 13.41 -13.09
#